data_d8a91878eca41cc5ab52bb3cbec63aea
#
_entry.id   d8a91878eca41cc5ab52bb3cbec63aea
#
_cell.length_a   1.000
_cell.length_b   1.000
_cell.length_c   1.000
_cell.angle_alpha   90.00
_cell.angle_beta   90.00
_cell.angle_gamma   90.00
#
_symmetry.space_group_name_H-M   'P 1'
#
loop_
_entity.id
_entity.type
_entity.pdbx_description
1 polymer ?
#
loop_
_entity_poly.entity_id
_entity_poly.type
_entity_poly.pdbx_seq_one_letter_code
_entity_poly.pdbx_strand_id
1 'polypeptide(L)'
;RTSSSAASDVYKRQIFRVREFEQMELEFFVIPGTDEEWHKKWVDLRLDWWEKQGVSKKNLELYDVPKDELAHYSKATVDIMYKFPHGVEELEGIANRTDFDLGSHSKDQKELNLKSKVIENNESNAKLALKNEKNEWMVPFVIEPSAGVDRAVLAILNEAYNVEKVDDKERVVLKLKPHLSPIKAAVIPLKKNDEKIVAKAKEIKNKLQKLGLGRVLFENSGNIGKNYRRHDEVGTPVCITIDFETLEE
;
A
#
# COMPACT_ATOMS: atom_id res chain seq x y z
N ARG A 1 -21.30 -27.30 11.48
CA ARG A 1 -20.64 -25.96 11.48
C ARG A 1 -19.11 -26.06 11.37
N THR A 2 -18.62 -26.74 10.35
CA THR A 2 -17.17 -26.87 10.08
C THR A 2 -16.75 -26.22 8.77
N SER A 3 -17.65 -25.48 8.08
CA SER A 3 -17.38 -24.90 6.76
C SER A 3 -16.70 -23.52 6.80
N SER A 4 -16.64 -22.82 7.93
CA SER A 4 -16.06 -21.48 7.99
C SER A 4 -14.52 -21.47 8.22
N SER A 5 -13.97 -22.51 8.89
CA SER A 5 -12.54 -22.57 9.15
C SER A 5 -11.73 -22.94 7.90
N ALA A 6 -12.24 -23.84 7.07
CA ALA A 6 -11.54 -24.27 5.83
C ALA A 6 -11.49 -23.14 4.78
N ALA A 7 -12.55 -22.35 4.62
CA ALA A 7 -12.56 -21.22 3.69
C ALA A 7 -11.62 -20.10 4.16
N SER A 8 -11.55 -19.80 5.46
CA SER A 8 -10.63 -18.81 5.99
C SER A 8 -9.17 -19.25 5.89
N ASP A 9 -8.87 -20.55 5.98
CA ASP A 9 -7.52 -21.10 5.80
C ASP A 9 -7.05 -21.01 4.34
N VAL A 10 -7.93 -21.14 3.38
CA VAL A 10 -7.57 -21.12 1.95
C VAL A 10 -7.04 -19.74 1.56
N TYR A 11 -7.78 -18.65 1.82
CA TYR A 11 -7.31 -17.33 1.41
C TYR A 11 -6.15 -16.79 2.25
N LYS A 12 -6.04 -17.15 3.55
CA LYS A 12 -4.86 -16.85 4.37
C LYS A 12 -3.58 -17.37 3.73
N ARG A 13 -3.63 -18.56 3.13
CA ARG A 13 -2.46 -19.18 2.46
C ARG A 13 -2.26 -18.68 1.03
N GLN A 14 -3.24 -18.02 0.42
CA GLN A 14 -3.15 -17.56 -0.97
C GLN A 14 -2.69 -16.10 -1.09
N ILE A 15 -3.07 -15.23 -0.15
CA ILE A 15 -2.77 -13.79 -0.22
C ILE A 15 -2.12 -13.30 1.08
N PHE A 16 -2.52 -13.83 2.24
CA PHE A 16 -2.11 -13.28 3.52
C PHE A 16 -0.80 -13.88 4.05
N ARG A 17 -0.62 -15.20 3.96
CA ARG A 17 0.60 -15.92 4.37
C ARG A 17 1.07 -16.81 3.23
N VAL A 18 1.97 -16.31 2.42
CA VAL A 18 2.54 -16.98 1.24
C VAL A 18 4.03 -17.17 1.40
N ARG A 19 4.62 -18.08 0.63
CA ARG A 19 6.06 -18.38 0.70
C ARG A 19 6.90 -17.33 -0.01
N GLU A 20 6.34 -16.74 -1.05
CA GLU A 20 6.96 -15.68 -1.85
C GLU A 20 6.00 -14.50 -1.89
N PHE A 21 6.45 -13.30 -1.57
CA PHE A 21 5.64 -12.09 -1.51
C PHE A 21 6.52 -10.86 -1.76
N GLU A 22 5.89 -9.80 -2.19
CA GLU A 22 6.54 -8.50 -2.32
C GLU A 22 6.37 -7.69 -1.03
N GLN A 23 7.46 -7.03 -0.60
CA GLN A 23 7.46 -6.12 0.54
C GLN A 23 7.72 -4.68 0.08
N MET A 24 7.10 -3.76 0.79
CA MET A 24 7.45 -2.34 0.76
C MET A 24 8.26 -2.07 2.02
N GLU A 25 9.53 -1.79 1.87
CA GLU A 25 10.43 -1.46 2.97
C GLU A 25 11.02 -0.07 2.74
N LEU A 26 11.13 0.68 3.83
CA LEU A 26 11.75 2.00 3.82
C LEU A 26 12.78 2.07 4.94
N GLU A 27 14.03 2.33 4.56
CA GLU A 27 15.13 2.48 5.49
C GLU A 27 15.40 3.97 5.74
N PHE A 28 15.02 4.46 6.91
CA PHE A 28 15.23 5.85 7.29
C PHE A 28 16.38 5.98 8.30
N PHE A 29 17.45 6.64 7.87
CA PHE A 29 18.65 6.79 8.66
C PHE A 29 18.58 8.01 9.57
N VAL A 30 18.89 7.79 10.86
CA VAL A 30 18.83 8.84 11.88
C VAL A 30 20.12 8.88 12.70
N ILE A 31 20.37 10.04 13.30
CA ILE A 31 21.49 10.22 14.24
C ILE A 31 21.19 9.41 15.51
N PRO A 32 22.13 8.59 16.02
CA PRO A 32 21.95 7.88 17.28
C PRO A 32 21.54 8.83 18.42
N GLY A 33 20.50 8.41 19.17
CA GLY A 33 19.91 9.23 20.23
C GLY A 33 18.71 10.08 19.80
N THR A 34 18.40 10.17 18.50
CA THR A 34 17.16 10.77 18.00
C THR A 34 16.14 9.70 17.53
N ASP A 35 16.51 8.46 17.64
CA ASP A 35 15.80 7.31 17.10
C ASP A 35 14.39 7.10 17.69
N GLU A 36 14.20 7.36 18.99
CA GLU A 36 12.88 7.21 19.63
C GLU A 36 11.88 8.26 19.14
N GLU A 37 12.32 9.50 18.94
CA GLU A 37 11.49 10.56 18.39
C GLU A 37 11.11 10.26 16.94
N TRP A 38 12.08 9.83 16.12
CA TRP A 38 11.85 9.46 14.72
C TRP A 38 10.99 8.21 14.58
N HIS A 39 11.16 7.20 15.44
CA HIS A 39 10.32 6.02 15.46
C HIS A 39 8.85 6.39 15.67
N LYS A 40 8.56 7.18 16.72
CA LYS A 40 7.21 7.68 16.98
C LYS A 40 6.64 8.48 15.79
N LYS A 41 7.44 9.37 15.22
CA LYS A 41 7.04 10.17 14.06
C LYS A 41 6.71 9.31 12.85
N TRP A 42 7.47 8.22 12.62
CA TRP A 42 7.18 7.29 11.54
C TRP A 42 5.90 6.50 11.77
N VAL A 43 5.58 6.11 12.99
CA VAL A 43 4.29 5.49 13.33
C VAL A 43 3.14 6.42 12.94
N ASP A 44 3.19 7.70 13.34
CA ASP A 44 2.17 8.69 12.99
C ASP A 44 2.05 8.91 11.48
N LEU A 45 3.19 9.04 10.78
CA LEU A 45 3.25 9.23 9.33
C LEU A 45 2.66 8.02 8.57
N ARG A 46 2.90 6.79 9.05
CA ARG A 46 2.38 5.58 8.40
C ARG A 46 0.88 5.41 8.64
N LEU A 47 0.37 5.73 9.83
CA LEU A 47 -1.08 5.79 10.08
C LEU A 47 -1.77 6.77 9.12
N ASP A 48 -1.23 7.98 8.96
CA ASP A 48 -1.77 8.97 8.03
C ASP A 48 -1.67 8.51 6.57
N TRP A 49 -0.60 7.79 6.23
CA TRP A 49 -0.44 7.24 4.89
C TRP A 49 -1.52 6.20 4.58
N TRP A 50 -1.80 5.27 5.50
CA TRP A 50 -2.86 4.26 5.34
C TRP A 50 -4.23 4.90 5.18
N GLU A 51 -4.52 5.95 5.94
CA GLU A 51 -5.77 6.69 5.79
C GLU A 51 -5.90 7.33 4.40
N LYS A 52 -4.82 7.88 3.88
CA LYS A 52 -4.76 8.42 2.50
C LYS A 52 -4.97 7.33 1.44
N GLN A 53 -4.56 6.09 1.72
CA GLN A 53 -4.85 4.95 0.84
C GLN A 53 -6.30 4.46 0.95
N GLY A 54 -7.07 4.98 1.90
CA GLY A 54 -8.48 4.64 2.09
C GLY A 54 -8.75 3.64 3.21
N VAL A 55 -7.73 3.27 3.96
CA VAL A 55 -7.89 2.42 5.16
C VAL A 55 -8.42 3.27 6.31
N SER A 56 -9.56 2.88 6.88
CA SER A 56 -10.20 3.65 7.94
C SER A 56 -9.47 3.50 9.28
N LYS A 57 -9.19 4.63 9.95
CA LYS A 57 -8.58 4.63 11.30
C LYS A 57 -9.33 3.74 12.33
N LYS A 58 -10.63 3.61 12.22
CA LYS A 58 -11.43 2.73 13.11
C LYS A 58 -11.10 1.23 12.97
N ASN A 59 -10.45 0.86 11.86
CA ASN A 59 -10.03 -0.50 11.55
C ASN A 59 -8.54 -0.71 11.77
N LEU A 60 -7.81 0.32 12.25
CA LEU A 60 -6.41 0.26 12.61
C LEU A 60 -6.24 0.29 14.13
N GLU A 61 -5.32 -0.50 14.64
CA GLU A 61 -4.92 -0.54 16.05
C GLU A 61 -3.39 -0.55 16.09
N LEU A 62 -2.80 0.08 17.11
CA LEU A 62 -1.36 0.02 17.34
C LEU A 62 -1.06 -1.07 18.35
N TYR A 63 -0.06 -1.89 18.08
CA TYR A 63 0.46 -2.90 18.97
C TYR A 63 1.94 -2.62 19.23
N ASP A 64 2.25 -2.17 20.45
CA ASP A 64 3.62 -2.07 20.91
C ASP A 64 4.15 -3.47 21.19
N VAL A 65 5.12 -3.95 20.41
CA VAL A 65 5.68 -5.30 20.55
C VAL A 65 6.42 -5.41 21.89
N PRO A 66 6.05 -6.37 22.75
CA PRO A 66 6.72 -6.59 24.02
C PRO A 66 8.22 -6.89 23.85
N LYS A 67 9.03 -6.53 24.84
CA LYS A 67 10.51 -6.68 24.76
C LYS A 67 10.97 -8.10 24.54
N ASP A 68 10.24 -9.07 25.04
CA ASP A 68 10.52 -10.52 24.91
C ASP A 68 10.10 -11.10 23.56
N GLU A 69 9.28 -10.37 22.80
CA GLU A 69 8.85 -10.71 21.44
C GLU A 69 9.63 -9.97 20.36
N LEU A 70 10.42 -8.94 20.74
CA LEU A 70 11.19 -8.16 19.78
C LEU A 70 12.20 -9.03 19.01
N ALA A 71 12.31 -8.77 17.71
CA ALA A 71 13.38 -9.33 16.91
C ALA A 71 14.76 -8.89 17.47
N HIS A 72 15.76 -9.74 17.34
CA HIS A 72 17.11 -9.54 17.92
C HIS A 72 17.81 -8.27 17.42
N TYR A 73 17.38 -7.72 16.30
CA TYR A 73 17.89 -6.50 15.69
C TYR A 73 17.12 -5.25 16.13
N SER A 74 15.99 -5.40 16.80
CA SER A 74 15.11 -4.27 17.11
C SER A 74 15.22 -3.83 18.56
N LYS A 75 15.33 -2.52 18.79
CA LYS A 75 15.20 -1.86 20.10
C LYS A 75 13.74 -1.67 20.50
N ALA A 76 12.88 -1.39 19.53
CA ALA A 76 11.44 -1.20 19.66
C ALA A 76 10.76 -1.46 18.32
N THR A 77 9.57 -2.03 18.36
CA THR A 77 8.72 -2.21 17.17
C THR A 77 7.28 -1.84 17.55
N VAL A 78 6.61 -1.15 16.66
CA VAL A 78 5.17 -0.91 16.72
C VAL A 78 4.54 -1.49 15.47
N ASP A 79 3.59 -2.41 15.66
CA ASP A 79 2.81 -2.95 14.55
C ASP A 79 1.51 -2.18 14.38
N ILE A 80 1.22 -1.79 13.15
CA ILE A 80 -0.09 -1.30 12.73
C ILE A 80 -0.92 -2.54 12.39
N MET A 81 -1.87 -2.86 13.27
CA MET A 81 -2.81 -3.95 13.11
C MET A 81 -4.02 -3.49 12.32
N TYR A 82 -4.57 -4.34 11.47
CA TYR A 82 -5.79 -4.07 10.71
C TYR A 82 -6.84 -5.16 10.93
N LYS A 83 -8.11 -4.75 10.95
CA LYS A 83 -9.28 -5.63 11.07
C LYS A 83 -9.61 -6.28 9.73
N PHE A 84 -8.87 -7.34 9.39
CA PHE A 84 -9.20 -8.16 8.22
C PHE A 84 -10.50 -8.96 8.42
N PRO A 85 -11.14 -9.47 7.36
CA PRO A 85 -12.35 -10.31 7.49
C PRO A 85 -12.17 -11.55 8.36
N HIS A 86 -10.93 -12.00 8.57
CA HIS A 86 -10.57 -13.18 9.36
C HIS A 86 -10.06 -12.87 10.76
N GLY A 87 -9.92 -11.61 11.12
CA GLY A 87 -9.44 -11.19 12.43
C GLY A 87 -8.51 -9.98 12.36
N VAL A 88 -8.07 -9.54 13.53
CA VAL A 88 -7.06 -8.48 13.64
C VAL A 88 -5.69 -9.11 13.42
N GLU A 89 -4.97 -8.62 12.42
CA GLU A 89 -3.64 -9.13 12.06
C GLU A 89 -2.75 -7.94 11.66
N GLU A 90 -1.44 -8.14 11.70
CA GLU A 90 -0.43 -7.16 11.31
C GLU A 90 -0.58 -6.75 9.83
N LEU A 91 -0.62 -5.44 9.59
CA LEU A 91 -0.59 -4.83 8.27
C LEU A 91 0.79 -4.27 7.93
N GLU A 92 1.44 -3.63 8.89
CA GLU A 92 2.76 -3.01 8.76
C GLU A 92 3.49 -3.03 10.10
N GLY A 93 4.77 -3.38 10.11
CA GLY A 93 5.65 -3.23 11.25
C GLY A 93 6.54 -2.00 11.09
N ILE A 94 6.78 -1.27 12.19
CA ILE A 94 7.72 -0.13 12.20
C ILE A 94 8.77 -0.41 13.27
N ALA A 95 9.98 -0.76 12.85
CA ALA A 95 11.05 -1.17 13.72
C ALA A 95 12.11 -0.07 13.90
N ASN A 96 12.57 0.12 15.15
CA ASN A 96 13.80 0.82 15.44
C ASN A 96 14.93 -0.21 15.50
N ARG A 97 15.67 -0.35 14.42
CA ARG A 97 16.73 -1.36 14.22
C ARG A 97 18.10 -0.90 14.73
N THR A 98 18.19 0.33 15.24
CA THR A 98 19.43 0.93 15.73
C THR A 98 20.56 0.86 14.70
N ASP A 99 21.78 0.57 15.10
CA ASP A 99 22.97 0.39 14.26
C ASP A 99 23.21 -1.08 13.86
N PHE A 100 22.23 -1.96 14.07
CA PHE A 100 22.42 -3.40 13.89
C PHE A 100 22.81 -3.77 12.46
N ASP A 101 22.05 -3.31 11.47
CA ASP A 101 22.26 -3.69 10.07
C ASP A 101 23.55 -3.09 9.51
N LEU A 102 23.69 -1.77 9.61
CA LEU A 102 24.88 -1.08 9.09
C LEU A 102 26.13 -1.52 9.85
N GLY A 103 26.03 -1.78 11.15
CA GLY A 103 27.11 -2.30 11.96
C GLY A 103 27.49 -3.71 11.54
N SER A 104 26.52 -4.60 11.32
CA SER A 104 26.77 -5.99 10.87
C SER A 104 27.38 -6.07 9.47
N HIS A 105 27.04 -5.14 8.59
CA HIS A 105 27.56 -5.07 7.22
C HIS A 105 28.82 -4.22 7.08
N SER A 106 29.29 -3.58 8.14
CA SER A 106 30.47 -2.71 8.08
C SER A 106 31.77 -3.48 8.32
N LYS A 107 32.82 -3.07 7.62
CA LYS A 107 34.20 -3.42 8.01
C LYS A 107 34.62 -2.61 9.24
N ASP A 108 35.72 -3.02 9.87
CA ASP A 108 36.34 -2.33 11.01
C ASP A 108 35.39 -2.15 12.20
N GLN A 109 34.48 -3.09 12.42
CA GLN A 109 33.42 -3.02 13.44
C GLN A 109 33.92 -2.62 14.83
N LYS A 110 35.13 -3.03 15.21
CA LYS A 110 35.76 -2.69 16.51
C LYS A 110 36.06 -1.21 16.71
N GLU A 111 36.14 -0.46 15.59
CA GLU A 111 36.39 1.00 15.60
C GLU A 111 35.10 1.83 15.66
N LEU A 112 33.92 1.22 15.50
CA LEU A 112 32.69 1.92 15.23
C LEU A 112 31.83 2.24 16.45
N ASN A 113 32.22 1.89 17.66
CA ASN A 113 31.46 2.17 18.89
C ASN A 113 29.95 1.78 18.78
N LEU A 114 29.68 0.59 18.24
CA LEU A 114 28.34 0.07 18.00
C LEU A 114 27.56 -0.10 19.30
N LYS A 115 26.26 0.17 19.26
CA LYS A 115 25.34 0.02 20.40
C LYS A 115 24.63 -1.31 20.41
N SER A 116 24.39 -1.90 19.24
CA SER A 116 23.78 -3.20 19.07
C SER A 116 24.84 -4.31 19.13
N LYS A 117 24.37 -5.50 19.48
CA LYS A 117 25.16 -6.72 19.32
C LYS A 117 25.08 -7.15 17.85
N VAL A 118 26.04 -6.70 17.06
CA VAL A 118 26.10 -6.97 15.63
C VAL A 118 26.67 -8.35 15.30
N ILE A 119 26.41 -8.81 14.07
CA ILE A 119 27.03 -10.02 13.53
C ILE A 119 28.46 -9.69 13.12
N GLU A 120 29.42 -10.50 13.58
CA GLU A 120 30.82 -10.33 13.17
C GLU A 120 30.96 -10.59 11.66
N ASN A 121 31.58 -9.65 10.96
CA ASN A 121 31.77 -9.70 9.52
C ASN A 121 33.19 -9.27 9.13
N ASN A 122 34.01 -10.28 8.82
CA ASN A 122 35.41 -10.08 8.41
C ASN A 122 35.59 -9.92 6.90
N GLU A 123 34.50 -10.13 6.12
CA GLU A 123 34.53 -10.11 4.66
C GLU A 123 34.05 -8.78 4.04
N SER A 124 33.48 -7.90 4.86
CA SER A 124 32.98 -6.62 4.37
C SER A 124 34.10 -5.68 3.91
N ASN A 125 33.89 -5.08 2.74
CA ASN A 125 34.81 -4.11 2.13
C ASN A 125 34.39 -2.65 2.39
N ALA A 126 33.17 -2.41 2.91
CA ALA A 126 32.60 -1.09 3.14
C ALA A 126 32.62 -0.70 4.61
N LYS A 127 32.99 0.52 4.94
CA LYS A 127 32.78 1.12 6.25
C LYS A 127 31.49 1.93 6.19
N LEU A 128 30.39 1.38 6.74
CA LEU A 128 29.06 1.98 6.70
C LEU A 128 28.86 2.92 7.91
N ALA A 129 29.72 3.91 7.99
CA ALA A 129 29.74 4.88 9.07
C ALA A 129 30.04 6.27 8.52
N LEU A 130 29.57 7.29 9.24
CA LEU A 130 29.84 8.69 8.97
C LEU A 130 30.69 9.28 10.10
N LYS A 131 31.38 10.38 9.84
CA LYS A 131 32.02 11.16 10.90
C LYS A 131 31.07 12.22 11.41
N ASN A 132 30.89 12.28 12.72
CA ASN A 132 30.15 13.33 13.38
C ASN A 132 30.94 14.65 13.42
N GLU A 133 30.36 15.71 13.94
CA GLU A 133 30.99 17.02 14.06
C GLU A 133 32.32 17.02 14.90
N LYS A 134 32.46 16.01 15.76
CA LYS A 134 33.66 15.79 16.58
C LYS A 134 34.72 14.93 15.89
N ASN A 135 34.54 14.62 14.60
CA ASN A 135 35.39 13.73 13.81
C ASN A 135 35.46 12.26 14.33
N GLU A 136 34.44 11.81 15.10
CA GLU A 136 34.31 10.46 15.58
C GLU A 136 33.45 9.63 14.63
N TRP A 137 33.75 8.35 14.45
CA TRP A 137 32.92 7.46 13.66
C TRP A 137 31.57 7.22 14.32
N MET A 138 30.51 7.36 13.56
CA MET A 138 29.13 7.15 13.95
C MET A 138 28.43 6.29 12.91
N VAL A 139 27.80 5.22 13.35
CA VAL A 139 26.90 4.41 12.50
C VAL A 139 25.48 4.95 12.68
N PRO A 140 24.81 5.40 11.61
CA PRO A 140 23.41 5.84 11.71
C PRO A 140 22.51 4.72 12.24
N PHE A 141 21.48 5.09 12.98
CA PHE A 141 20.41 4.19 13.35
C PHE A 141 19.37 4.11 12.22
N VAL A 142 18.66 3.00 12.15
CA VAL A 142 17.66 2.74 11.11
C VAL A 142 16.28 2.66 11.73
N ILE A 143 15.33 3.41 11.17
CA ILE A 143 13.91 3.23 11.40
C ILE A 143 13.33 2.62 10.12
N GLU A 144 12.69 1.46 10.24
CA GLU A 144 12.19 0.67 9.12
C GLU A 144 10.69 0.44 9.23
N PRO A 145 9.86 1.18 8.47
CA PRO A 145 8.52 0.76 8.12
C PRO A 145 8.55 -0.35 7.06
N SER A 146 7.88 -1.47 7.32
CA SER A 146 7.81 -2.62 6.42
C SER A 146 6.40 -3.18 6.33
N ALA A 147 5.86 -3.29 5.10
CA ALA A 147 4.53 -3.82 4.84
C ALA A 147 4.51 -4.76 3.64
N GLY A 148 3.76 -5.85 3.73
CA GLY A 148 3.53 -6.76 2.61
C GLY A 148 2.55 -6.16 1.58
N VAL A 149 2.93 -6.18 0.30
CA VAL A 149 2.10 -5.62 -0.79
C VAL A 149 0.75 -6.33 -0.88
N ASP A 150 0.73 -7.66 -0.80
CA ASP A 150 -0.50 -8.45 -0.88
C ASP A 150 -1.45 -8.15 0.29
N ARG A 151 -0.91 -7.97 1.51
CA ARG A 151 -1.71 -7.55 2.67
C ARG A 151 -2.28 -6.15 2.48
N ALA A 152 -1.48 -5.23 1.94
CA ALA A 152 -1.92 -3.87 1.60
C ALA A 152 -3.08 -3.89 0.60
N VAL A 153 -2.95 -4.67 -0.49
CA VAL A 153 -4.01 -4.83 -1.49
C VAL A 153 -5.28 -5.40 -0.84
N LEU A 154 -5.15 -6.43 0.00
CA LEU A 154 -6.29 -7.04 0.68
C LEU A 154 -7.01 -6.04 1.61
N ALA A 155 -6.26 -5.27 2.41
CA ALA A 155 -6.82 -4.25 3.30
C ALA A 155 -7.57 -3.16 2.50
N ILE A 156 -6.96 -2.65 1.43
CA ILE A 156 -7.54 -1.62 0.56
C ILE A 156 -8.82 -2.14 -0.13
N LEU A 157 -8.80 -3.36 -0.66
CA LEU A 157 -9.98 -3.96 -1.28
C LEU A 157 -11.10 -4.19 -0.27
N ASN A 158 -10.77 -4.63 0.96
CA ASN A 158 -11.75 -4.82 2.03
C ASN A 158 -12.44 -3.49 2.42
N GLU A 159 -11.70 -2.40 2.50
CA GLU A 159 -12.25 -1.05 2.78
C GLU A 159 -13.08 -0.52 1.61
N ALA A 160 -12.65 -0.78 0.38
CA ALA A 160 -13.30 -0.28 -0.82
C ALA A 160 -14.57 -1.07 -1.19
N TYR A 161 -14.69 -2.33 -0.76
CA TYR A 161 -15.83 -3.17 -1.09
C TYR A 161 -17.12 -2.64 -0.45
N ASN A 162 -18.09 -2.31 -1.29
CA ASN A 162 -19.36 -1.77 -0.84
C ASN A 162 -20.52 -2.36 -1.65
N VAL A 163 -21.62 -2.69 -0.96
CA VAL A 163 -22.88 -3.13 -1.58
C VAL A 163 -23.90 -2.03 -1.39
N GLU A 164 -24.41 -1.52 -2.50
CA GLU A 164 -25.46 -0.49 -2.53
C GLU A 164 -26.76 -1.04 -3.06
N LYS A 165 -27.88 -0.47 -2.61
CA LYS A 165 -29.20 -0.72 -3.18
C LYS A 165 -29.61 0.43 -4.08
N VAL A 166 -29.93 0.11 -5.35
CA VAL A 166 -30.47 1.06 -6.31
C VAL A 166 -31.68 0.39 -6.97
N ASP A 167 -32.86 1.01 -6.85
CA ASP A 167 -34.13 0.48 -7.36
C ASP A 167 -34.40 -0.98 -6.93
N ASP A 168 -34.26 -1.25 -5.62
CA ASP A 168 -34.41 -2.58 -4.99
C ASP A 168 -33.42 -3.66 -5.47
N LYS A 169 -32.44 -3.30 -6.29
CA LYS A 169 -31.37 -4.21 -6.73
C LYS A 169 -30.06 -3.91 -6.03
N GLU A 170 -29.40 -4.95 -5.57
CA GLU A 170 -28.06 -4.83 -5.03
C GLU A 170 -27.04 -4.66 -6.17
N ARG A 171 -26.06 -3.77 -5.94
CA ARG A 171 -24.89 -3.64 -6.80
C ARG A 171 -23.63 -3.56 -5.95
N VAL A 172 -22.58 -4.16 -6.43
CA VAL A 172 -21.24 -4.06 -5.85
C VAL A 172 -20.53 -2.83 -6.44
N VAL A 173 -19.94 -2.03 -5.56
CA VAL A 173 -19.13 -0.87 -5.94
C VAL A 173 -17.81 -0.94 -5.17
N LEU A 174 -16.69 -0.94 -5.88
CA LEU A 174 -15.38 -0.75 -5.26
C LEU A 174 -15.09 0.75 -5.13
N LYS A 175 -15.16 1.28 -3.91
CA LYS A 175 -14.89 2.70 -3.61
C LYS A 175 -13.40 2.96 -3.39
N LEU A 176 -12.59 2.61 -4.37
CA LEU A 176 -11.15 2.88 -4.34
C LEU A 176 -10.85 4.38 -4.36
N LYS A 177 -9.78 4.79 -3.68
CA LYS A 177 -9.23 6.13 -3.90
C LYS A 177 -8.80 6.27 -5.38
N PRO A 178 -9.05 7.41 -6.05
CA PRO A 178 -8.79 7.57 -7.49
C PRO A 178 -7.35 7.24 -7.91
N HIS A 179 -6.37 7.52 -7.05
CA HIS A 179 -4.97 7.22 -7.34
C HIS A 179 -4.65 5.71 -7.32
N LEU A 180 -5.43 4.91 -6.59
CA LEU A 180 -5.30 3.44 -6.52
C LEU A 180 -6.11 2.70 -7.59
N SER A 181 -7.09 3.36 -8.20
CA SER A 181 -7.92 2.72 -9.21
C SER A 181 -7.07 2.28 -10.43
N PRO A 182 -7.19 1.02 -10.88
CA PRO A 182 -6.43 0.54 -12.04
C PRO A 182 -6.89 1.18 -13.36
N ILE A 183 -8.14 1.66 -13.42
CA ILE A 183 -8.73 2.35 -14.56
C ILE A 183 -9.17 3.73 -14.09
N LYS A 184 -8.59 4.79 -14.65
CA LYS A 184 -8.84 6.17 -14.21
C LYS A 184 -10.12 6.75 -14.76
N ALA A 185 -10.46 6.37 -15.99
CA ALA A 185 -11.71 6.79 -16.62
C ALA A 185 -12.17 5.77 -17.68
N ALA A 186 -13.47 5.72 -17.90
CA ALA A 186 -14.08 5.00 -19.01
C ALA A 186 -14.91 5.95 -19.87
N VAL A 187 -14.71 5.94 -21.18
CA VAL A 187 -15.47 6.71 -22.15
C VAL A 187 -16.42 5.78 -22.88
N ILE A 188 -17.71 6.04 -22.77
CA ILE A 188 -18.79 5.12 -23.16
C ILE A 188 -19.71 5.83 -24.16
N PRO A 189 -19.77 5.43 -25.44
CA PRO A 189 -20.73 5.97 -26.38
C PRO A 189 -22.17 5.52 -26.02
N LEU A 190 -23.12 6.45 -25.96
CA LEU A 190 -24.52 6.18 -25.67
C LEU A 190 -25.11 5.20 -26.72
N LYS A 191 -24.76 5.40 -27.99
CA LYS A 191 -25.12 4.52 -29.11
C LYS A 191 -23.88 3.94 -29.76
N LYS A 192 -23.66 2.66 -29.54
CA LYS A 192 -22.48 1.91 -30.04
C LYS A 192 -22.40 1.80 -31.57
N ASN A 193 -23.52 1.95 -32.27
CA ASN A 193 -23.61 1.84 -33.74
C ASN A 193 -23.68 3.21 -34.44
N ASP A 194 -23.63 4.31 -33.71
CA ASP A 194 -23.58 5.64 -34.29
C ASP A 194 -22.11 6.05 -34.48
N GLU A 195 -21.70 6.18 -35.74
CA GLU A 195 -20.31 6.45 -36.11
C GLU A 195 -19.77 7.77 -35.54
N LYS A 196 -20.62 8.82 -35.48
CA LYS A 196 -20.22 10.14 -34.98
C LYS A 196 -19.98 10.09 -33.47
N ILE A 197 -20.91 9.53 -32.71
CA ILE A 197 -20.78 9.33 -31.25
C ILE A 197 -19.55 8.47 -30.93
N VAL A 198 -19.34 7.37 -31.65
CA VAL A 198 -18.19 6.49 -31.47
C VAL A 198 -16.87 7.20 -31.79
N ALA A 199 -16.82 7.98 -32.86
CA ALA A 199 -15.63 8.75 -33.24
C ALA A 199 -15.28 9.79 -32.17
N LYS A 200 -16.27 10.57 -31.69
CA LYS A 200 -16.09 11.55 -30.62
C LYS A 200 -15.63 10.88 -29.31
N ALA A 201 -16.22 9.74 -28.95
CA ALA A 201 -15.81 9.00 -27.76
C ALA A 201 -14.35 8.53 -27.84
N LYS A 202 -13.90 8.05 -28.99
CA LYS A 202 -12.48 7.68 -29.22
C LYS A 202 -11.56 8.91 -29.16
N GLU A 203 -11.98 10.03 -29.70
CA GLU A 203 -11.24 11.29 -29.62
C GLU A 203 -11.03 11.71 -28.16
N ILE A 204 -12.12 11.76 -27.37
CA ILE A 204 -12.08 12.13 -25.95
C ILE A 204 -11.23 11.14 -25.16
N LYS A 205 -11.40 9.81 -25.36
CA LYS A 205 -10.54 8.80 -24.76
C LYS A 205 -9.06 9.07 -25.02
N ASN A 206 -8.71 9.39 -26.28
CA ASN A 206 -7.32 9.65 -26.64
C ASN A 206 -6.78 10.96 -26.03
N LYS A 207 -7.60 11.99 -25.92
CA LYS A 207 -7.24 13.25 -25.22
C LYS A 207 -6.96 12.98 -23.74
N LEU A 208 -7.83 12.25 -23.04
CA LEU A 208 -7.66 11.89 -21.64
C LEU A 208 -6.42 11.00 -21.44
N GLN A 209 -6.19 10.03 -22.33
CA GLN A 209 -5.01 9.16 -22.24
C GLN A 209 -3.69 9.94 -22.35
N LYS A 210 -3.67 11.02 -23.16
CA LYS A 210 -2.49 11.90 -23.32
C LYS A 210 -2.16 12.72 -22.07
N LEU A 211 -3.10 12.88 -21.13
CA LEU A 211 -2.84 13.56 -19.86
C LEU A 211 -1.90 12.78 -18.93
N GLY A 212 -1.61 11.51 -19.24
CA GLY A 212 -0.68 10.71 -18.46
C GLY A 212 -1.17 10.29 -17.06
N LEU A 213 -2.46 10.46 -16.76
CA LEU A 213 -3.04 10.17 -15.44
C LEU A 213 -3.27 8.68 -15.15
N GLY A 214 -2.95 7.81 -16.11
CA GLY A 214 -3.11 6.38 -16.03
C GLY A 214 -4.02 5.81 -17.12
N ARG A 215 -4.55 4.61 -16.92
CA ARG A 215 -5.32 3.88 -17.95
C ARG A 215 -6.70 4.48 -18.14
N VAL A 216 -7.04 4.81 -19.39
CA VAL A 216 -8.37 5.24 -19.82
C VAL A 216 -8.92 4.23 -20.82
N LEU A 217 -10.14 3.74 -20.58
CA LEU A 217 -10.79 2.76 -21.46
C LEU A 217 -11.80 3.45 -22.39
N PHE A 218 -11.91 2.92 -23.61
CA PHE A 218 -13.04 3.10 -24.48
C PHE A 218 -13.91 1.85 -24.38
N GLU A 219 -15.16 2.01 -23.91
CA GLU A 219 -16.05 0.87 -23.63
C GLU A 219 -17.27 0.91 -24.55
N ASN A 220 -17.23 0.08 -25.58
CA ASN A 220 -18.29 -0.02 -26.59
C ASN A 220 -18.97 -1.41 -26.61
N SER A 221 -18.78 -2.22 -25.55
CA SER A 221 -19.37 -3.54 -25.41
C SER A 221 -20.64 -3.49 -24.57
N GLY A 222 -21.73 -4.09 -25.04
CA GLY A 222 -22.97 -4.16 -24.27
C GLY A 222 -23.83 -2.90 -24.32
N ASN A 223 -24.73 -2.76 -23.36
CA ASN A 223 -25.53 -1.54 -23.14
C ASN A 223 -24.88 -0.67 -22.06
N ILE A 224 -25.30 0.61 -22.04
CA ILE A 224 -24.72 1.61 -21.16
C ILE A 224 -24.79 1.23 -19.67
N GLY A 225 -25.93 0.75 -19.19
CA GLY A 225 -26.11 0.37 -17.81
C GLY A 225 -25.22 -0.81 -17.39
N LYS A 226 -24.95 -1.76 -18.30
CA LYS A 226 -24.03 -2.88 -18.05
C LYS A 226 -22.58 -2.38 -17.97
N ASN A 227 -22.21 -1.41 -18.81
CA ASN A 227 -20.88 -0.83 -18.80
C ASN A 227 -20.63 -0.04 -17.51
N TYR A 228 -21.58 0.79 -17.06
CA TYR A 228 -21.48 1.49 -15.77
C TYR A 228 -21.29 0.50 -14.62
N ARG A 229 -22.12 -0.55 -14.54
CA ARG A 229 -22.02 -1.57 -13.49
C ARG A 229 -20.66 -2.25 -13.45
N ARG A 230 -20.10 -2.58 -14.63
CA ARG A 230 -18.74 -3.16 -14.72
C ARG A 230 -17.69 -2.21 -14.17
N HIS A 231 -17.81 -0.92 -14.43
CA HIS A 231 -16.87 0.08 -13.93
C HIS A 231 -17.04 0.36 -12.43
N ASP A 232 -18.26 0.27 -11.90
CA ASP A 232 -18.52 0.28 -10.45
C ASP A 232 -17.80 -0.89 -9.77
N GLU A 233 -17.91 -2.10 -10.33
CA GLU A 233 -17.31 -3.32 -9.78
C GLU A 233 -15.76 -3.30 -9.77
N VAL A 234 -15.12 -2.58 -10.67
CA VAL A 234 -13.64 -2.44 -10.72
C VAL A 234 -13.12 -1.14 -10.13
N GLY A 235 -14.00 -0.31 -9.59
CA GLY A 235 -13.63 0.93 -8.91
C GLY A 235 -13.14 2.04 -9.83
N THR A 236 -13.65 2.15 -11.06
CA THR A 236 -13.33 3.25 -11.97
C THR A 236 -13.96 4.55 -11.46
N PRO A 237 -13.18 5.59 -11.12
CA PRO A 237 -13.71 6.79 -10.48
C PRO A 237 -14.55 7.67 -11.40
N VAL A 238 -14.34 7.60 -12.71
CA VAL A 238 -15.03 8.47 -13.68
C VAL A 238 -15.50 7.67 -14.88
N CYS A 239 -16.82 7.72 -15.15
CA CYS A 239 -17.41 7.24 -16.39
C CYS A 239 -18.00 8.44 -17.17
N ILE A 240 -17.63 8.56 -18.44
CA ILE A 240 -18.02 9.65 -19.33
C ILE A 240 -18.89 9.09 -20.44
N THR A 241 -20.16 9.47 -20.46
CA THR A 241 -21.07 9.10 -21.56
C THR A 241 -21.00 10.15 -22.66
N ILE A 242 -20.82 9.70 -23.90
CA ILE A 242 -20.87 10.53 -25.09
C ILE A 242 -22.23 10.33 -25.76
N ASP A 243 -23.01 11.36 -25.83
CA ASP A 243 -24.37 11.37 -26.38
C ASP A 243 -24.49 12.34 -27.57
N PHE A 244 -25.71 12.65 -27.98
CA PHE A 244 -25.98 13.55 -29.10
C PHE A 244 -25.68 15.01 -28.74
N GLU A 245 -25.92 15.43 -27.49
CA GLU A 245 -25.63 16.80 -27.03
C GLU A 245 -24.11 17.06 -27.07
N THR A 246 -23.31 16.06 -26.73
CA THR A 246 -21.83 16.14 -26.82
C THR A 246 -21.31 16.36 -28.25
N LEU A 247 -22.11 16.12 -29.29
CA LEU A 247 -21.71 16.36 -30.66
C LEU A 247 -21.95 17.83 -31.11
N GLU A 248 -22.77 18.56 -30.36
CA GLU A 248 -23.13 19.97 -30.66
C GLU A 248 -22.18 20.96 -29.96
N GLU A 249 -21.43 20.51 -28.98
CA GLU A 249 -20.37 21.25 -28.25
C GLU A 249 -18.98 21.05 -28.90
#